data_55e85797e98f9183cf4812f3b94eb14d
#
_entry.id   55e85797e98f9183cf4812f3b94eb14d
#
_cell.length_a   1.000
_cell.length_b   1.000
_cell.length_c   1.000
_cell.angle_alpha   90.00
_cell.angle_beta   90.00
_cell.angle_gamma   90.00
#
_symmetry.space_group_name_H-M   'P 1'
#
loop_
_entity.id
_entity.type
_entity.pdbx_description
1 polymer ?
#
loop_
_entity_poly.entity_id
_entity_poly.type
_entity_poly.pdbx_seq_one_letter_code
_entity_poly.pdbx_strand_id
1 'polypeptide(L)'
;MHTRPSEARDVAAIGAIADATELFPSGMLPDLIGGFLAEGEAEDRWLTCDEDGDVIGFLYAVPEQLAEGTWNMLAIGVTPDRQSEGAGTAPTERLEADLRDEGARILLADTSGTDAFERTRAFYAKRGYEREARIRDFWAEGDDKVTFRKAL
;
A
#
# COMPACT_ATOMS: atom_id res chain seq x y z
N MET A 1 16.89 7.93 0.54
CA MET A 1 15.47 7.56 0.62
C MET A 1 14.88 7.98 1.94
N HIS A 2 13.77 8.64 1.89
CA HIS A 2 13.10 9.14 3.09
C HIS A 2 11.62 8.75 3.07
N THR A 3 11.14 8.13 4.14
CA THR A 3 9.73 7.75 4.30
C THR A 3 9.05 8.72 5.26
N ARG A 4 7.93 9.24 4.84
CA ARG A 4 7.14 10.22 5.62
C ARG A 4 5.66 10.12 5.30
N PRO A 5 4.78 10.68 6.14
CA PRO A 5 3.37 10.82 5.77
C PRO A 5 3.23 11.61 4.47
N SER A 6 2.29 11.18 3.62
CA SER A 6 2.04 11.86 2.34
C SER A 6 1.46 13.25 2.56
N GLU A 7 1.76 14.15 1.65
CA GLU A 7 1.30 15.54 1.67
C GLU A 7 0.57 15.89 0.38
N ALA A 8 -0.17 16.97 0.37
CA ALA A 8 -0.91 17.42 -0.82
C ALA A 8 -0.01 17.56 -2.05
N ARG A 9 1.21 17.99 -1.86
CA ARG A 9 2.21 18.13 -2.96
C ARG A 9 2.60 16.81 -3.61
N ASP A 10 2.32 15.68 -2.94
CA ASP A 10 2.69 14.34 -3.43
C ASP A 10 1.64 13.72 -4.35
N VAL A 11 0.42 14.27 -4.36
CA VAL A 11 -0.74 13.65 -5.03
C VAL A 11 -0.49 13.39 -6.51
N ALA A 12 0.08 14.35 -7.24
CA ALA A 12 0.35 14.17 -8.67
C ALA A 12 1.32 13.01 -8.93
N ALA A 13 2.39 12.92 -8.14
CA ALA A 13 3.37 11.85 -8.28
C ALA A 13 2.81 10.48 -7.87
N ILE A 14 2.02 10.42 -6.81
CA ILE A 14 1.34 9.19 -6.38
C ILE A 14 0.39 8.72 -7.49
N GLY A 15 -0.38 9.62 -8.07
CA GLY A 15 -1.27 9.30 -9.19
C GLY A 15 -0.52 8.74 -10.40
N ALA A 16 0.62 9.33 -10.74
CA ALA A 16 1.45 8.85 -11.85
C ALA A 16 2.00 7.44 -11.58
N ILE A 17 2.40 7.14 -10.34
CA ILE A 17 2.85 5.80 -9.95
C ILE A 17 1.69 4.80 -10.03
N ALA A 18 0.52 5.18 -9.52
CA ALA A 18 -0.66 4.31 -9.55
C ALA A 18 -1.04 3.94 -10.99
N ASP A 19 -1.03 4.90 -11.91
CA ASP A 19 -1.31 4.64 -13.33
C ASP A 19 -0.22 3.76 -13.97
N ALA A 20 1.05 4.05 -13.71
CA ALA A 20 2.17 3.33 -14.30
C ALA A 20 2.25 1.87 -13.82
N THR A 21 1.79 1.59 -12.62
CA THR A 21 1.82 0.25 -12.02
C THR A 21 0.45 -0.45 -12.05
N GLU A 22 -0.54 0.17 -12.67
CA GLU A 22 -1.89 -0.40 -12.81
C GLU A 22 -2.57 -0.73 -11.48
N LEU A 23 -2.27 0.04 -10.41
CA LEU A 23 -2.89 -0.16 -9.10
C LEU A 23 -4.35 0.29 -9.09
N PHE A 24 -4.59 1.52 -9.52
CA PHE A 24 -5.91 2.12 -9.68
C PHE A 24 -5.77 3.36 -10.56
N PRO A 25 -6.86 3.77 -11.23
CA PRO A 25 -6.83 5.00 -12.03
C PRO A 25 -6.55 6.23 -11.16
N SER A 26 -5.65 7.10 -11.60
CA SER A 26 -5.28 8.31 -10.85
C SER A 26 -6.47 9.23 -10.56
N GLY A 27 -7.52 9.16 -11.38
CA GLY A 27 -8.75 9.93 -11.14
C GLY A 27 -9.47 9.56 -9.84
N MET A 28 -9.22 8.37 -9.29
CA MET A 28 -9.77 7.95 -8.00
C MET A 28 -9.01 8.51 -6.80
N LEU A 29 -7.78 8.97 -7.01
CA LEU A 29 -6.89 9.35 -5.91
C LEU A 29 -7.43 10.50 -5.04
N PRO A 30 -7.99 11.58 -5.60
CA PRO A 30 -8.53 12.65 -4.75
C PRO A 30 -9.54 12.18 -3.72
N ASP A 31 -10.44 11.27 -4.11
CA ASP A 31 -11.44 10.72 -3.19
C ASP A 31 -10.81 9.77 -2.16
N LEU A 32 -9.81 8.99 -2.55
CA LEU A 32 -9.14 8.05 -1.65
C LEU A 32 -8.30 8.77 -0.59
N ILE A 33 -7.52 9.77 -0.97
CA ILE A 33 -6.57 10.44 -0.08
C ILE A 33 -7.16 11.68 0.61
N GLY A 34 -8.29 12.18 0.11
CA GLY A 34 -8.85 13.45 0.57
C GLY A 34 -9.10 13.52 2.07
N GLY A 35 -9.65 12.45 2.66
CA GLY A 35 -9.88 12.39 4.10
C GLY A 35 -8.60 12.44 4.92
N PHE A 36 -7.54 11.80 4.43
CA PHE A 36 -6.23 11.81 5.09
C PHE A 36 -5.59 13.20 5.07
N LEU A 37 -5.74 13.91 3.95
CA LEU A 37 -5.18 15.26 3.80
C LEU A 37 -5.96 16.31 4.55
N ALA A 38 -7.25 16.06 4.84
CA ALA A 38 -8.07 16.94 5.67
C ALA A 38 -7.70 16.72 7.13
N GLU A 39 -7.64 17.80 7.91
CA GLU A 39 -7.20 17.71 9.31
C GLU A 39 -8.14 16.85 10.17
N GLY A 40 -7.58 15.81 10.80
CA GLY A 40 -8.06 15.25 12.06
C GLY A 40 -9.13 14.16 12.02
N GLU A 41 -9.57 13.63 10.88
CA GLU A 41 -10.71 12.71 10.85
C GLU A 41 -10.44 11.33 10.25
N ALA A 42 -9.41 11.16 9.45
CA ALA A 42 -9.15 9.88 8.80
C ALA A 42 -8.21 9.00 9.64
N GLU A 43 -8.55 7.72 9.77
CA GLU A 43 -7.69 6.73 10.41
C GLU A 43 -6.72 6.09 9.43
N ASP A 44 -6.96 6.24 8.13
CA ASP A 44 -6.13 5.67 7.09
C ASP A 44 -4.69 6.22 7.13
N ARG A 45 -3.79 5.48 6.53
CA ARG A 45 -2.37 5.83 6.46
C ARG A 45 -1.93 5.93 5.01
N TRP A 46 -1.26 7.03 4.71
CA TRP A 46 -0.60 7.24 3.43
C TRP A 46 0.85 7.60 3.71
N LEU A 47 1.76 6.79 3.23
CA LEU A 47 3.20 7.03 3.36
C LEU A 47 3.80 7.23 1.98
N THR A 48 4.69 8.19 1.89
CA THR A 48 5.45 8.51 0.69
C THR A 48 6.91 8.17 0.93
N CYS A 49 7.54 7.57 -0.06
CA CYS A 49 9.00 7.40 -0.09
C CYS A 49 9.55 8.36 -1.13
N ASP A 50 10.40 9.29 -0.69
CA ASP A 50 11.05 10.24 -1.60
C ASP A 50 12.57 10.11 -1.57
N GLU A 51 13.19 10.59 -2.63
CA GLU A 51 14.65 10.73 -2.73
C GLU A 51 14.95 12.06 -3.39
N ASP A 52 15.67 12.92 -2.66
CA ASP A 52 16.01 14.27 -3.12
C ASP A 52 14.80 15.09 -3.58
N GLY A 53 13.65 14.90 -2.91
CA GLY A 53 12.41 15.58 -3.22
C GLY A 53 11.54 14.90 -4.28
N ASP A 54 12.04 13.86 -4.94
CA ASP A 54 11.27 13.09 -5.92
C ASP A 54 10.54 11.94 -5.24
N VAL A 55 9.23 11.88 -5.41
CA VAL A 55 8.42 10.77 -4.91
C VAL A 55 8.66 9.53 -5.78
N ILE A 56 9.20 8.49 -5.18
CA ILE A 56 9.54 7.25 -5.90
C ILE A 56 8.67 6.06 -5.48
N GLY A 57 7.93 6.18 -4.38
CA GLY A 57 7.03 5.14 -3.91
C GLY A 57 6.00 5.67 -2.93
N PHE A 58 4.95 4.88 -2.72
CA PHE A 58 3.91 5.20 -1.73
C PHE A 58 3.22 3.93 -1.25
N LEU A 59 2.54 4.03 -0.11
CA LEU A 59 1.58 3.00 0.30
C LEU A 59 0.34 3.64 0.91
N TYR A 60 -0.74 2.86 0.90
CA TYR A 60 -2.04 3.23 1.45
C TYR A 60 -2.58 2.07 2.26
N ALA A 61 -2.96 2.33 3.52
CA ALA A 61 -3.48 1.32 4.42
C ALA A 61 -4.65 1.86 5.24
N VAL A 62 -5.59 0.98 5.56
CA VAL A 62 -6.79 1.32 6.32
C VAL A 62 -7.00 0.32 7.46
N PRO A 63 -7.61 0.74 8.58
CA PRO A 63 -8.05 -0.23 9.58
C PRO A 63 -9.26 -0.99 9.04
N GLU A 64 -9.33 -2.29 9.36
CA GLU A 64 -10.52 -3.08 9.04
C GLU A 64 -11.63 -2.76 10.04
N GLN A 65 -12.79 -2.39 9.50
CA GLN A 65 -13.95 -2.09 10.33
C GLN A 65 -14.42 -3.38 11.00
N LEU A 66 -14.91 -3.25 12.23
CA LEU A 66 -15.47 -4.34 13.03
C LEU A 66 -14.45 -5.41 13.45
N ALA A 67 -13.18 -5.20 13.18
CA ALA A 67 -12.08 -6.05 13.64
C ALA A 67 -11.26 -5.34 14.72
N GLU A 68 -10.68 -6.09 15.62
CA GLU A 68 -9.82 -5.56 16.67
C GLU A 68 -8.38 -5.60 16.23
N GLY A 69 -7.81 -4.43 15.91
CA GLY A 69 -6.38 -4.31 15.60
C GLY A 69 -5.92 -4.94 14.30
N THR A 70 -6.82 -5.09 13.32
CA THR A 70 -6.47 -5.58 11.98
C THR A 70 -6.45 -4.42 11.01
N TRP A 71 -5.35 -4.30 10.27
CA TRP A 71 -5.17 -3.30 9.23
C TRP A 71 -5.00 -3.97 7.87
N ASN A 72 -5.28 -3.24 6.81
CA ASN A 72 -5.15 -3.74 5.45
C ASN A 72 -4.39 -2.73 4.59
N MET A 73 -3.27 -3.16 4.03
CA MET A 73 -2.51 -2.37 3.06
C MET A 73 -3.14 -2.61 1.69
N LEU A 74 -3.89 -1.60 1.21
CA LEU A 74 -4.68 -1.70 -0.01
C LEU A 74 -3.87 -1.40 -1.27
N ALA A 75 -2.80 -0.62 -1.15
CA ALA A 75 -1.96 -0.28 -2.28
C ALA A 75 -0.52 -0.05 -1.84
N ILE A 76 0.41 -0.51 -2.66
CA ILE A 76 1.83 -0.16 -2.58
C ILE A 76 2.32 -0.02 -4.01
N GLY A 77 2.99 1.08 -4.29
CA GLY A 77 3.51 1.34 -5.63
C GLY A 77 4.90 1.95 -5.57
N VAL A 78 5.73 1.56 -6.53
CA VAL A 78 7.06 2.11 -6.73
C VAL A 78 7.19 2.46 -8.21
N THR A 79 7.73 3.63 -8.51
CA THR A 79 7.94 4.03 -9.90
C THR A 79 8.76 2.95 -10.64
N PRO A 80 8.35 2.56 -11.87
CA PRO A 80 8.93 1.37 -12.54
C PRO A 80 10.45 1.35 -12.65
N ASP A 81 11.09 2.50 -12.86
CA ASP A 81 12.54 2.61 -13.01
C ASP A 81 13.30 2.55 -11.67
N ARG A 82 12.58 2.54 -10.55
CA ARG A 82 13.18 2.50 -9.21
C ARG A 82 12.76 1.28 -8.41
N GLN A 83 12.16 0.29 -9.03
CA GLN A 83 11.78 -0.96 -8.36
C GLN A 83 13.02 -1.73 -7.93
N SER A 84 12.88 -2.52 -6.85
CA SER A 84 13.96 -3.33 -6.26
C SER A 84 15.07 -2.54 -5.57
N GLU A 85 14.88 -1.26 -5.32
CA GLU A 85 15.85 -0.40 -4.62
C GLU A 85 15.44 -0.09 -3.17
N GLY A 86 14.38 -0.70 -2.66
CA GLY A 86 13.93 -0.51 -1.27
C GLY A 86 12.83 0.53 -1.09
N ALA A 87 12.33 1.15 -2.16
CA ALA A 87 11.28 2.17 -2.08
C ALA A 87 9.92 1.63 -1.63
N GLY A 88 9.70 0.32 -1.74
CA GLY A 88 8.52 -0.34 -1.17
C GLY A 88 8.81 -0.91 0.21
N THR A 89 10.03 -1.38 0.45
CA THR A 89 10.44 -1.97 1.72
C THR A 89 10.42 -0.95 2.86
N ALA A 90 11.00 0.22 2.67
CA ALA A 90 11.11 1.23 3.72
C ALA A 90 9.73 1.71 4.23
N PRO A 91 8.79 2.10 3.36
CA PRO A 91 7.45 2.46 3.85
C PRO A 91 6.70 1.30 4.49
N THR A 92 6.85 0.08 3.99
CA THR A 92 6.21 -1.10 4.58
C THR A 92 6.72 -1.35 6.00
N GLU A 93 8.03 -1.32 6.20
CA GLU A 93 8.63 -1.49 7.53
C GLU A 93 8.22 -0.36 8.49
N ARG A 94 8.12 0.87 7.99
CA ARG A 94 7.64 2.01 8.76
C ARG A 94 6.20 1.79 9.21
N LEU A 95 5.33 1.38 8.29
CA LEU A 95 3.93 1.08 8.61
C LEU A 95 3.84 -0.02 9.67
N GLU A 96 4.58 -1.11 9.49
CA GLU A 96 4.57 -2.22 10.45
C GLU A 96 5.01 -1.77 11.84
N ALA A 97 6.06 -0.97 11.93
CA ALA A 97 6.55 -0.45 13.20
C ALA A 97 5.54 0.48 13.88
N ASP A 98 4.97 1.41 13.12
CA ASP A 98 3.97 2.35 13.64
C ASP A 98 2.73 1.62 14.16
N LEU A 99 2.22 0.67 13.38
CA LEU A 99 1.05 -0.11 13.76
C LEU A 99 1.32 -1.01 14.97
N ARG A 100 2.49 -1.61 15.03
CA ARG A 100 2.89 -2.43 16.19
C ARG A 100 2.94 -1.58 17.46
N ASP A 101 3.51 -0.39 17.38
CA ASP A 101 3.60 0.54 18.52
C ASP A 101 2.21 1.01 18.96
N GLU A 102 1.24 1.05 18.07
CA GLU A 102 -0.15 1.43 18.37
C GLU A 102 -0.99 0.25 18.86
N GLY A 103 -0.43 -0.94 18.96
CA GLY A 103 -1.12 -2.13 19.47
C GLY A 103 -1.89 -2.92 18.40
N ALA A 104 -1.70 -2.63 17.12
CA ALA A 104 -2.30 -3.43 16.05
C ALA A 104 -1.73 -4.85 16.07
N ARG A 105 -2.55 -5.84 15.70
CA ARG A 105 -2.20 -7.26 15.78
C ARG A 105 -1.82 -7.87 14.43
N ILE A 106 -2.50 -7.48 13.37
CA ILE A 106 -2.40 -8.11 12.06
C ILE A 106 -2.36 -7.04 10.98
N LEU A 107 -1.46 -7.20 10.02
CA LEU A 107 -1.47 -6.42 8.79
C LEU A 107 -1.75 -7.35 7.61
N LEU A 108 -2.83 -7.06 6.90
CA LEU A 108 -3.17 -7.71 5.64
C LEU A 108 -2.61 -6.89 4.47
N ALA A 109 -2.40 -7.55 3.34
CA ALA A 109 -2.05 -6.89 2.10
C ALA A 109 -2.82 -7.55 0.96
N ASP A 110 -3.67 -6.79 0.29
CA ASP A 110 -4.47 -7.27 -0.82
C ASP A 110 -3.80 -6.93 -2.15
N THR A 111 -3.74 -7.90 -3.05
CA THR A 111 -3.20 -7.70 -4.40
C THR A 111 -3.91 -8.57 -5.42
N SER A 112 -3.55 -8.42 -6.68
CA SER A 112 -4.06 -9.23 -7.77
C SER A 112 -3.29 -10.53 -7.92
N GLY A 113 -3.99 -11.58 -8.40
CA GLY A 113 -3.38 -12.86 -8.74
C GLY A 113 -2.85 -12.93 -10.17
N THR A 114 -2.97 -11.87 -10.97
CA THR A 114 -2.50 -11.86 -12.37
C THR A 114 -0.98 -11.74 -12.47
N ASP A 115 -0.44 -12.04 -13.65
CA ASP A 115 1.00 -11.99 -13.90
C ASP A 115 1.59 -10.59 -13.69
N ALA A 116 0.81 -9.54 -13.96
CA ALA A 116 1.25 -8.17 -13.76
C ALA A 116 1.65 -7.87 -12.31
N PHE A 117 1.13 -8.62 -11.33
CA PHE A 117 1.41 -8.43 -9.92
C PHE A 117 2.26 -9.53 -9.30
N GLU A 118 2.92 -10.35 -10.10
CA GLU A 118 3.79 -11.42 -9.61
C GLU A 118 4.92 -10.88 -8.73
N ARG A 119 5.53 -9.77 -9.11
CA ARG A 119 6.60 -9.13 -8.31
C ARG A 119 6.08 -8.62 -6.97
N THR A 120 4.87 -8.10 -6.94
CA THR A 120 4.21 -7.63 -5.71
C THR A 120 3.97 -8.81 -4.76
N ARG A 121 3.46 -9.92 -5.28
CA ARG A 121 3.26 -11.14 -4.47
C ARG A 121 4.58 -11.67 -3.92
N ALA A 122 5.63 -11.69 -4.72
CA ALA A 122 6.96 -12.12 -4.30
C ALA A 122 7.53 -11.16 -3.23
N PHE A 123 7.27 -9.87 -3.36
CA PHE A 123 7.67 -8.85 -2.38
C PHE A 123 7.07 -9.15 -1.01
N TYR A 124 5.77 -9.41 -0.94
CA TYR A 124 5.11 -9.73 0.33
C TYR A 124 5.66 -11.03 0.94
N ALA A 125 5.81 -12.07 0.14
CA ALA A 125 6.38 -13.34 0.62
C ALA A 125 7.77 -13.13 1.23
N LYS A 126 8.60 -12.34 0.58
CA LYS A 126 9.95 -12.00 1.06
C LYS A 126 9.94 -11.21 2.37
N ARG A 127 8.93 -10.38 2.59
CA ARG A 127 8.79 -9.58 3.83
C ARG A 127 8.18 -10.37 4.98
N GLY A 128 7.94 -11.65 4.80
CA GLY A 128 7.40 -12.50 5.87
C GLY A 128 5.88 -12.58 5.93
N TYR A 129 5.20 -12.13 4.89
CA TYR A 129 3.75 -12.26 4.79
C TYR A 129 3.39 -13.67 4.30
N GLU A 130 2.35 -14.25 4.90
CA GLU A 130 1.81 -15.54 4.50
C GLU A 130 0.67 -15.33 3.51
N ARG A 131 0.61 -16.16 2.46
CA ARG A 131 -0.50 -16.14 1.53
C ARG A 131 -1.71 -16.80 2.19
N GLU A 132 -2.64 -15.98 2.65
CA GLU A 132 -3.74 -16.42 3.53
C GLU A 132 -5.01 -16.80 2.78
N ALA A 133 -5.36 -16.02 1.75
CA ALA A 133 -6.64 -16.20 1.08
C ALA A 133 -6.59 -15.81 -0.39
N ARG A 134 -7.53 -16.37 -1.15
CA ARG A 134 -7.76 -16.03 -2.55
C ARG A 134 -9.26 -15.95 -2.78
N ILE A 135 -9.71 -14.85 -3.38
CA ILE A 135 -11.11 -14.68 -3.79
C ILE A 135 -11.13 -14.58 -5.31
N ARG A 136 -11.77 -15.56 -5.95
CA ARG A 136 -11.81 -15.64 -7.41
C ARG A 136 -12.60 -14.47 -8.00
N ASP A 137 -12.11 -13.94 -9.11
CA ASP A 137 -12.80 -12.90 -9.91
C ASP A 137 -13.21 -11.67 -9.11
N PHE A 138 -12.45 -11.33 -8.07
CA PHE A 138 -12.79 -10.23 -7.17
C PHE A 138 -12.65 -8.86 -7.83
N TRP A 139 -11.53 -8.62 -8.51
CA TRP A 139 -11.25 -7.33 -9.13
C TRP A 139 -11.95 -7.20 -10.48
N ALA A 140 -11.99 -8.29 -11.22
CA ALA A 140 -12.64 -8.42 -12.52
C ALA A 140 -12.65 -9.90 -12.88
N GLU A 141 -13.33 -10.26 -13.97
CA GLU A 141 -13.28 -11.63 -14.49
C GLU A 141 -11.84 -12.02 -14.79
N GLY A 142 -11.38 -13.13 -14.22
CA GLY A 142 -10.01 -13.62 -14.36
C GLY A 142 -8.99 -12.91 -13.47
N ASP A 143 -9.40 -11.99 -12.63
CA ASP A 143 -8.51 -11.22 -11.75
C ASP A 143 -8.88 -11.45 -10.29
N ASP A 144 -8.21 -12.41 -9.67
CA ASP A 144 -8.47 -12.82 -8.28
C ASP A 144 -7.83 -11.86 -7.29
N LYS A 145 -8.50 -11.68 -6.15
CA LYS A 145 -7.86 -11.03 -5.00
C LYS A 145 -7.03 -12.06 -4.25
N VAL A 146 -5.74 -11.76 -4.05
CA VAL A 146 -4.86 -12.55 -3.19
C VAL A 146 -4.57 -11.73 -1.94
N THR A 147 -4.83 -12.30 -0.79
CA THR A 147 -4.63 -11.62 0.51
C THR A 147 -3.45 -12.26 1.23
N PHE A 148 -2.50 -11.42 1.61
CA PHE A 148 -1.36 -11.80 2.44
C PHE A 148 -1.59 -11.34 3.86
N ARG A 149 -0.98 -12.02 4.83
CA ARG A 149 -1.16 -11.76 6.26
C ARG A 149 0.18 -11.77 6.98
N LYS A 150 0.37 -10.81 7.86
CA LYS A 150 1.53 -10.77 8.78
C LYS A 150 1.06 -10.45 10.19
N ALA A 151 1.47 -11.28 11.16
CA ALA A 151 1.30 -10.96 12.58
C ALA A 151 2.31 -9.87 12.98
N LEU A 152 1.84 -8.84 13.67
CA LEU A 152 2.66 -7.70 14.07
C LEU A 152 3.28 -7.85 15.49
#